data_9e20f1cde1853bbbd27474bb868315e7
#
_entry.id   9e20f1cde1853bbbd27474bb868315e7
#
_cell.length_a   1.000
_cell.length_b   1.000
_cell.length_c   1.000
_cell.angle_alpha   90.00
_cell.angle_beta   90.00
_cell.angle_gamma   90.00
#
_symmetry.space_group_name_H-M   'P 1'
#
loop_
_entity.id
_entity.type
_entity.pdbx_description
1 polymer ?
#
loop_
_entity_poly.entity_id
_entity_poly.type
_entity_poly.pdbx_seq_one_letter_code
_entity_poly.pdbx_strand_id
1 'polypeptide(L)'
;MLDLIIKNGSCFIDDNLKQQDIGIENSKIVKIGKLKEDARETYDAKNLLVLPGCIDTQTHFREPGSTDTEDLHSGSRAAVAGGITAVFEMPNTNPPTSNIKEFQRKLDLAKNRMYCNLSLIHI
;
A
#
# COMPACT_ATOMS: atom_id res chain seq x y z
N MET A 1 -18.42 -14.64 2.70
CA MET A 1 -18.12 -14.12 4.06
C MET A 1 -16.98 -13.13 3.90
N LEU A 2 -17.12 -11.91 4.39
CA LEU A 2 -16.07 -10.88 4.27
C LEU A 2 -14.77 -11.32 4.94
N ASP A 3 -13.64 -10.88 4.40
CA ASP A 3 -12.33 -11.14 5.01
C ASP A 3 -12.11 -10.18 6.19
N LEU A 4 -12.46 -8.91 6.02
CA LEU A 4 -12.32 -7.87 7.03
C LEU A 4 -13.50 -6.90 6.98
N ILE A 5 -13.96 -6.48 8.15
CA ILE A 5 -14.81 -5.29 8.29
C ILE A 5 -14.09 -4.25 9.14
N ILE A 6 -13.98 -3.04 8.62
CA ILE A 6 -13.61 -1.85 9.40
C ILE A 6 -14.91 -1.19 9.87
N LYS A 7 -15.15 -1.14 11.18
CA LYS A 7 -16.39 -0.62 11.79
C LYS A 7 -16.21 0.75 12.45
N ASN A 8 -17.32 1.50 12.50
CA ASN A 8 -17.44 2.73 13.29
C ASN A 8 -16.49 3.86 12.89
N GLY A 9 -15.81 3.76 11.73
CA GLY A 9 -14.86 4.77 11.29
C GLY A 9 -15.52 6.02 10.72
N SER A 10 -14.86 7.17 10.85
CA SER A 10 -15.17 8.37 10.09
C SER A 10 -14.47 8.27 8.74
N CYS A 11 -15.17 7.72 7.75
CA CYS A 11 -14.62 7.40 6.43
C CYS A 11 -14.72 8.59 5.49
N PHE A 12 -13.64 8.88 4.77
CA PHE A 12 -13.64 9.90 3.71
C PHE A 12 -14.15 9.27 2.41
N ILE A 13 -15.39 9.62 2.03
CA ILE A 13 -16.10 9.04 0.89
C ILE A 13 -16.83 10.16 0.15
N ASP A 14 -16.63 10.25 -1.18
CA ASP A 14 -17.22 11.28 -2.05
C ASP A 14 -16.98 12.70 -1.49
N ASP A 15 -15.72 13.02 -1.19
CA ASP A 15 -15.27 14.30 -0.64
C ASP A 15 -15.88 14.72 0.70
N ASN A 16 -16.48 13.78 1.43
CA ASN A 16 -17.09 14.01 2.72
C ASN A 16 -16.73 12.95 3.75
N LEU A 17 -16.72 13.36 5.03
CA LEU A 17 -16.59 12.43 6.15
C LEU A 17 -17.97 11.85 6.48
N LYS A 18 -18.07 10.52 6.45
CA LYS A 18 -19.29 9.76 6.73
C LYS A 18 -18.99 8.64 7.74
N GLN A 19 -19.88 8.49 8.73
CA GLN A 19 -19.81 7.34 9.65
C GLN A 19 -20.30 6.09 8.92
N GLN A 20 -19.38 5.26 8.48
CA GLN A 20 -19.63 4.08 7.66
C GLN A 20 -18.73 2.92 8.09
N ASP A 21 -19.20 1.71 7.82
CA ASP A 21 -18.38 0.51 7.88
C ASP A 21 -17.87 0.18 6.46
N ILE A 22 -16.72 -0.44 6.36
CA ILE A 22 -16.13 -0.87 5.09
C ILE A 22 -15.93 -2.38 5.14
N GLY A 23 -16.54 -3.09 4.19
CA GLY A 23 -16.39 -4.53 4.01
C GLY A 23 -15.41 -4.86 2.90
N ILE A 24 -14.45 -5.72 3.22
CA ILE A 24 -13.36 -6.13 2.34
C ILE A 24 -13.46 -7.64 2.10
N GLU A 25 -13.33 -8.03 0.83
CA GLU A 25 -13.28 -9.42 0.39
C GLU A 25 -12.31 -9.55 -0.80
N ASN A 26 -11.43 -10.56 -0.76
CA ASN A 26 -10.40 -10.78 -1.78
C ASN A 26 -9.56 -9.50 -2.06
N SER A 27 -9.11 -8.83 -1.00
CA SER A 27 -8.32 -7.60 -1.05
C SER A 27 -9.01 -6.41 -1.75
N LYS A 28 -10.33 -6.42 -1.86
CA LYS A 28 -11.11 -5.33 -2.46
C LYS A 28 -12.19 -4.85 -1.51
N ILE A 29 -12.45 -3.55 -1.53
CA ILE A 29 -13.64 -2.97 -0.90
C ILE A 29 -14.84 -3.42 -1.72
N VAL A 30 -15.74 -4.20 -1.11
CA VAL A 30 -16.95 -4.72 -1.76
C VAL A 30 -18.24 -4.14 -1.19
N LYS A 31 -18.19 -3.55 0.01
CA LYS A 31 -19.35 -2.92 0.65
C LYS A 31 -18.93 -1.69 1.44
N ILE A 32 -19.77 -0.67 1.40
CA ILE A 32 -19.68 0.52 2.24
C ILE A 32 -21.07 0.79 2.78
N GLY A 33 -21.22 0.99 4.09
CA GLY A 33 -22.50 1.25 4.73
C GLY A 33 -22.53 0.77 6.17
N LYS A 34 -23.72 0.58 6.73
CA LYS A 34 -23.89 -0.10 8.02
C LYS A 34 -23.93 -1.60 7.78
N LEU A 35 -22.87 -2.29 8.15
CA LEU A 35 -22.73 -3.71 7.88
C LEU A 35 -23.14 -4.54 9.11
N LYS A 36 -24.02 -5.52 8.85
CA LYS A 36 -24.49 -6.49 9.86
C LYS A 36 -23.91 -7.88 9.64
N GLU A 37 -23.19 -8.05 8.54
CA GLU A 37 -22.58 -9.32 8.13
C GLU A 37 -21.41 -9.69 9.04
N ASP A 38 -21.13 -10.98 9.09
CA ASP A 38 -19.93 -11.51 9.73
C ASP A 38 -18.72 -11.42 8.80
N ALA A 39 -17.54 -11.23 9.39
CA ALA A 39 -16.28 -11.28 8.72
C ALA A 39 -15.29 -12.17 9.49
N ARG A 40 -14.21 -12.59 8.82
CA ARG A 40 -13.12 -13.31 9.48
C ARG A 40 -12.43 -12.44 10.53
N GLU A 41 -12.27 -11.16 10.20
CA GLU A 41 -11.68 -10.15 11.08
C GLU A 41 -12.57 -8.91 11.15
N THR A 42 -12.55 -8.25 12.29
CA THR A 42 -13.24 -6.96 12.48
C THR A 42 -12.30 -6.01 13.19
N TYR A 43 -12.13 -4.83 12.58
CA TYR A 43 -11.36 -3.74 13.17
C TYR A 43 -12.31 -2.62 13.60
N ASP A 44 -12.28 -2.25 14.88
CA ASP A 44 -13.06 -1.11 15.38
C ASP A 44 -12.27 0.19 15.19
N ALA A 45 -12.70 0.99 14.25
CA ALA A 45 -12.14 2.31 13.93
C ALA A 45 -12.88 3.46 14.63
N LYS A 46 -13.54 3.21 15.75
CA LYS A 46 -14.24 4.24 16.53
C LYS A 46 -13.30 5.38 16.88
N ASN A 47 -13.73 6.61 16.60
CA ASN A 47 -12.96 7.85 16.77
C ASN A 47 -11.72 7.98 15.86
N LEU A 48 -11.57 7.12 14.86
CA LEU A 48 -10.52 7.22 13.87
C LEU A 48 -11.04 7.74 12.53
N LEU A 49 -10.16 8.45 11.80
CA LEU A 49 -10.36 8.74 10.39
C LEU A 49 -9.95 7.51 9.57
N VAL A 50 -10.80 7.11 8.64
CA VAL A 50 -10.50 6.07 7.67
C VAL A 50 -10.36 6.73 6.30
N LEU A 51 -9.15 6.70 5.78
CA LEU A 51 -8.76 7.35 4.53
C LEU A 51 -8.31 6.28 3.52
N PRO A 52 -8.38 6.56 2.21
CA PRO A 52 -7.66 5.78 1.22
C PRO A 52 -6.17 5.75 1.54
N GLY A 53 -5.51 4.62 1.26
CA GLY A 53 -4.06 4.54 1.39
C GLY A 53 -3.36 5.57 0.51
N CYS A 54 -2.33 6.23 1.04
CA CYS A 54 -1.57 7.21 0.27
C CYS A 54 -0.71 6.53 -0.80
N ILE A 55 -0.47 7.25 -1.89
CA ILE A 55 0.44 6.84 -2.97
C ILE A 55 1.61 7.82 -2.97
N ASP A 56 2.82 7.31 -2.77
CA ASP A 56 4.05 8.09 -2.93
C ASP A 56 4.53 7.97 -4.38
N THR A 57 4.48 9.06 -5.10
CA THR A 57 4.81 9.09 -6.53
C THR A 57 6.29 9.38 -6.81
N GLN A 58 7.14 9.50 -5.79
CA GLN A 58 8.56 9.78 -5.95
C GLN A 58 9.38 9.14 -4.81
N THR A 59 9.45 7.83 -4.79
CA THR A 59 10.19 7.07 -3.77
C THR A 59 11.60 6.73 -4.26
N HIS A 60 12.57 6.80 -3.35
CA HIS A 60 13.96 6.45 -3.62
C HIS A 60 14.40 5.29 -2.74
N PHE A 61 13.94 4.08 -3.00
CA PHE A 61 14.53 2.89 -2.40
C PHE A 61 15.97 2.70 -2.87
N ARG A 62 16.82 2.11 -2.05
CA ARG A 62 18.25 2.05 -2.30
C ARG A 62 18.73 0.73 -2.90
N GLU A 63 17.80 -0.15 -3.25
CA GLU A 63 18.09 -1.44 -3.87
C GLU A 63 17.69 -1.45 -5.35
N PRO A 64 18.62 -1.92 -6.23
CA PRO A 64 19.96 -2.42 -5.97
C PRO A 64 20.95 -1.29 -5.69
N GLY A 65 22.02 -1.62 -4.94
CA GLY A 65 23.21 -0.78 -4.77
C GLY A 65 23.53 -0.47 -3.32
N SER A 66 22.72 0.33 -2.63
CA SER A 66 22.99 0.78 -1.25
C SER A 66 22.05 0.13 -0.24
N THR A 67 22.01 -1.18 -0.22
CA THR A 67 21.11 -1.97 0.65
C THR A 67 21.46 -1.91 2.14
N ASP A 68 22.64 -1.46 2.47
CA ASP A 68 23.07 -1.11 3.83
C ASP A 68 22.31 0.12 4.37
N THR A 69 21.89 1.01 3.50
CA THR A 69 21.08 2.18 3.85
C THR A 69 19.60 1.80 3.95
N GLU A 70 19.07 1.16 2.91
CA GLU A 70 17.68 0.72 2.83
C GLU A 70 17.52 -0.31 1.70
N ASP A 71 16.79 -1.36 1.95
CA ASP A 71 16.37 -2.31 0.93
C ASP A 71 14.86 -2.20 0.63
N LEU A 72 14.39 -2.92 -0.40
CA LEU A 72 12.99 -2.94 -0.79
C LEU A 72 12.06 -3.47 0.33
N HIS A 73 12.53 -4.40 1.14
CA HIS A 73 11.77 -4.96 2.24
C HIS A 73 11.58 -3.94 3.37
N SER A 74 12.69 -3.35 3.86
CA SER A 74 12.66 -2.38 4.95
C SER A 74 11.94 -1.09 4.56
N GLY A 75 12.22 -0.58 3.36
CA GLY A 75 11.61 0.64 2.85
C GLY A 75 10.10 0.49 2.63
N SER A 76 9.64 -0.60 2.03
CA SER A 76 8.20 -0.84 1.85
C SER A 76 7.47 -1.07 3.17
N ARG A 77 8.13 -1.69 4.16
CA ARG A 77 7.59 -1.82 5.52
C ARG A 77 7.42 -0.47 6.19
N ALA A 78 8.41 0.42 6.06
CA ALA A 78 8.32 1.78 6.58
C ALA A 78 7.21 2.57 5.87
N ALA A 79 7.06 2.43 4.55
CA ALA A 79 5.99 3.04 3.77
C ALA A 79 4.61 2.66 4.32
N VAL A 80 4.34 1.37 4.50
CA VAL A 80 3.05 0.89 5.04
C VAL A 80 2.83 1.38 6.47
N ALA A 81 3.87 1.41 7.31
CA ALA A 81 3.76 1.95 8.68
C ALA A 81 3.38 3.44 8.69
N GLY A 82 3.71 4.19 7.63
CA GLY A 82 3.32 5.58 7.41
C GLY A 82 1.99 5.77 6.66
N GLY A 83 1.28 4.67 6.31
CA GLY A 83 0.02 4.74 5.58
C GLY A 83 0.16 4.82 4.06
N ILE A 84 1.36 4.58 3.52
CA ILE A 84 1.63 4.50 2.08
C ILE A 84 1.33 3.08 1.60
N THR A 85 0.40 2.93 0.67
CA THR A 85 -0.04 1.63 0.15
C THR A 85 0.49 1.31 -1.24
N ALA A 86 1.00 2.33 -1.94
CA ALA A 86 1.64 2.18 -3.24
C ALA A 86 2.78 3.20 -3.39
N VAL A 87 3.82 2.81 -4.09
CA VAL A 87 4.99 3.65 -4.34
C VAL A 87 5.35 3.64 -5.83
N PHE A 88 5.81 4.78 -6.34
CA PHE A 88 6.43 4.91 -7.65
C PHE A 88 7.92 5.16 -7.43
N GLU A 89 8.71 4.11 -7.64
CA GLU A 89 10.13 4.20 -7.37
C GLU A 89 10.89 4.82 -8.53
N MET A 90 11.84 5.66 -8.17
CA MET A 90 12.73 6.33 -9.11
C MET A 90 13.84 5.40 -9.61
N PRO A 91 14.32 5.58 -10.86
CA PRO A 91 15.26 4.66 -11.49
C PRO A 91 16.73 4.86 -11.08
N ASN A 92 17.02 5.77 -10.15
CA ASN A 92 18.37 6.20 -9.79
C ASN A 92 19.11 5.28 -8.80
N THR A 93 18.98 3.98 -8.98
CA THR A 93 19.70 2.95 -8.21
C THR A 93 21.06 2.61 -8.84
N ASN A 94 21.80 1.66 -8.28
CA ASN A 94 23.08 1.19 -8.83
C ASN A 94 23.04 -0.34 -9.02
N PRO A 95 22.96 -0.84 -10.27
CA PRO A 95 22.83 -0.07 -11.52
C PRO A 95 21.50 0.69 -11.62
N PRO A 96 21.43 1.75 -12.44
CA PRO A 96 20.19 2.49 -12.66
C PRO A 96 19.19 1.64 -13.44
N THR A 97 17.88 1.79 -13.13
CA THR A 97 16.81 1.09 -13.84
C THR A 97 16.49 1.79 -15.16
N SER A 98 17.42 1.78 -16.10
CA SER A 98 17.37 2.52 -17.36
C SER A 98 17.06 1.67 -18.60
N ASN A 99 16.85 0.37 -18.43
CA ASN A 99 16.57 -0.58 -19.51
C ASN A 99 15.76 -1.77 -19.01
N ILE A 100 15.22 -2.54 -19.94
CA ILE A 100 14.34 -3.68 -19.65
C ILE A 100 15.01 -4.71 -18.74
N LYS A 101 16.30 -4.97 -18.91
CA LYS A 101 17.04 -5.95 -18.11
C LYS A 101 17.08 -5.52 -16.63
N GLU A 102 17.44 -4.28 -16.36
CA GLU A 102 17.51 -3.76 -14.99
C GLU A 102 16.11 -3.57 -14.38
N PHE A 103 15.13 -3.25 -15.20
CA PHE A 103 13.72 -3.25 -14.80
C PHE A 103 13.29 -4.64 -14.32
N GLN A 104 13.51 -5.69 -15.13
CA GLN A 104 13.16 -7.06 -14.75
C GLN A 104 13.89 -7.51 -13.49
N ARG A 105 15.20 -7.19 -13.40
CA ARG A 105 15.99 -7.47 -12.21
C ARG A 105 15.38 -6.85 -10.95
N LYS A 106 14.94 -5.61 -11.02
CA LYS A 106 14.30 -4.93 -9.89
C LYS A 106 12.98 -5.59 -9.51
N LEU A 107 12.15 -6.00 -10.47
CA LEU A 107 10.94 -6.76 -10.20
C LEU A 107 11.24 -8.10 -9.51
N ASP A 108 12.29 -8.79 -9.94
CA ASP A 108 12.72 -10.05 -9.33
C ASP A 108 13.20 -9.85 -7.89
N LEU A 109 13.93 -8.75 -7.62
CA LEU A 109 14.33 -8.36 -6.26
C LEU A 109 13.14 -8.01 -5.36
N ALA A 110 12.10 -7.39 -5.92
CA ALA A 110 10.90 -6.99 -5.18
C ALA A 110 9.97 -8.18 -4.87
N LYS A 111 10.06 -9.25 -5.65
CA LYS A 111 9.13 -10.39 -5.57
C LYS A 111 9.08 -11.01 -4.17
N ASN A 112 7.87 -11.07 -3.59
CA ASN A 112 7.60 -11.60 -2.26
C ASN A 112 8.32 -10.88 -1.10
N ARG A 113 8.80 -9.65 -1.33
CA ARG A 113 9.51 -8.86 -0.33
C ARG A 113 8.83 -7.52 -0.02
N MET A 114 7.95 -7.06 -0.90
CA MET A 114 7.25 -5.78 -0.74
C MET A 114 6.03 -5.90 0.16
N TYR A 115 5.82 -4.88 0.99
CA TYR A 115 4.61 -4.72 1.82
C TYR A 115 3.57 -3.80 1.17
N CYS A 116 3.98 -2.96 0.21
CA CYS A 116 3.10 -2.10 -0.57
C CYS A 116 3.21 -2.41 -2.06
N ASN A 117 2.28 -1.88 -2.85
CA ASN A 117 2.35 -1.99 -4.30
C ASN A 117 3.54 -1.19 -4.84
N LEU A 118 4.28 -1.79 -5.77
CA LEU A 118 5.42 -1.17 -6.42
C LEU A 118 5.09 -0.84 -7.88
N SER A 119 5.29 0.40 -8.25
CA SER A 119 5.44 0.83 -9.63
C SER A 119 6.82 1.45 -9.82
N LEU A 120 7.30 1.49 -11.05
CA LEU A 120 8.58 2.06 -11.41
C LEU A 120 8.36 3.23 -12.36
N ILE A 121 9.03 4.35 -12.09
CA ILE A 121 9.00 5.49 -13.00
C ILE A 121 9.98 5.19 -14.13
N HIS A 122 9.45 5.24 -15.34
CA HIS A 122 10.23 5.09 -16.57
C HIS A 122 10.65 6.46 -17.08
N ILE A 123 11.91 6.56 -17.38
CA ILE A 123 12.48 7.73 -18.06
C ILE A 123 12.78 7.35 -19.50
#